data_439fd4b3c32acf0ec445a59f414a563d
#
_entry.id   439fd4b3c32acf0ec445a59f414a563d
#
_cell.length_a   1.000
_cell.length_b   1.000
_cell.length_c   1.000
_cell.angle_alpha   90.00
_cell.angle_beta   90.00
_cell.angle_gamma   90.00
#
_symmetry.space_group_name_H-M   'P 1'
#
loop_
_entity.id
_entity.type
_entity.pdbx_description
1 polymer ?
#
loop_
_entity_poly.entity_id
_entity_poly.type
_entity_poly.pdbx_seq_one_letter_code
_entity_poly.pdbx_strand_id
1 'polypeptide(L)'
;MNTYRDMVNFLFEKKSNRIIANSSPEHAAVLYETFFAHAEKEVCILCDNLNPDIFDRNSVIEAAKKFIVTPNSDGSMRKLLIGVTGTPDPNSKFIASMKNIKKGFESDEREKDLRIFPCPQILADGKFVNFAIFDDCGYRFEPDSSKCSAIASVNDAPFAAKLHQVFAKIVDGAK
;
A
#
# COMPACT_ATOMS: atom_id res chain seq x y z
N MET A 1 -1.42 -25.94 -4.66
CA MET A 1 -1.20 -24.47 -4.79
C MET A 1 -1.40 -24.13 -6.24
N ASN A 2 -2.61 -23.76 -6.60
CA ASN A 2 -3.04 -23.73 -8.01
C ASN A 2 -3.16 -22.31 -8.57
N THR A 3 -3.04 -21.27 -7.73
CA THR A 3 -3.21 -19.89 -8.17
C THR A 3 -2.13 -18.98 -7.56
N TYR A 4 -1.93 -17.81 -8.18
CA TYR A 4 -1.03 -16.77 -7.62
C TYR A 4 -1.48 -16.35 -6.21
N ARG A 5 -2.79 -16.23 -5.98
CA ARG A 5 -3.37 -15.93 -4.67
C ARG A 5 -3.03 -16.99 -3.62
N ASP A 6 -3.14 -18.27 -3.95
CA ASP A 6 -2.82 -19.35 -3.02
C ASP A 6 -1.34 -19.31 -2.62
N MET A 7 -0.47 -19.00 -3.59
CA MET A 7 0.96 -18.85 -3.34
C MET A 7 1.23 -17.67 -2.38
N VAL A 8 0.63 -16.51 -2.64
CA VAL A 8 0.82 -15.31 -1.80
C VAL A 8 0.33 -15.57 -0.38
N ASN A 9 -0.88 -16.12 -0.21
CA ASN A 9 -1.42 -16.46 1.10
C ASN A 9 -0.53 -17.45 1.86
N PHE A 10 -0.05 -18.49 1.18
CA PHE A 10 0.88 -19.46 1.79
C PHE A 10 2.17 -18.80 2.29
N LEU A 11 2.74 -17.86 1.52
CA LEU A 11 3.95 -17.15 1.93
C LEU A 11 3.69 -16.26 3.16
N PHE A 12 2.50 -15.64 3.27
CA PHE A 12 2.07 -14.93 4.48
C PHE A 12 1.97 -15.83 5.68
N GLU A 13 1.24 -16.95 5.58
CA GLU A 13 1.07 -17.93 6.67
C GLU A 13 2.43 -18.45 7.18
N LYS A 14 3.39 -18.63 6.28
CA LYS A 14 4.73 -19.11 6.60
C LYS A 14 5.69 -18.00 7.03
N LYS A 15 5.28 -16.73 7.01
CA LYS A 15 6.16 -15.56 7.23
C LYS A 15 7.45 -15.67 6.41
N SER A 16 7.30 -16.03 5.14
CA SER A 16 8.42 -16.33 4.25
C SER A 16 9.09 -15.04 3.76
N ASN A 17 10.41 -14.99 3.76
CA ASN A 17 11.19 -13.91 3.15
C ASN A 17 11.40 -14.08 1.63
N ARG A 18 10.69 -15.01 1.01
CA ARG A 18 10.83 -15.28 -0.42
C ARG A 18 10.35 -14.10 -1.24
N ILE A 19 11.09 -13.79 -2.31
CA ILE A 19 10.70 -12.76 -3.26
C ILE A 19 9.56 -13.27 -4.14
N ILE A 20 8.54 -12.44 -4.28
CA ILE A 20 7.35 -12.65 -5.09
C ILE A 20 7.47 -11.75 -6.32
N ALA A 21 7.49 -12.32 -7.51
CA ALA A 21 7.41 -11.55 -8.75
C ALA A 21 5.96 -11.13 -9.03
N ASN A 22 5.80 -9.88 -9.48
CA ASN A 22 4.51 -9.29 -9.84
C ASN A 22 4.65 -8.57 -11.18
N SER A 23 3.98 -9.06 -12.21
CA SER A 23 4.13 -8.59 -13.60
C SER A 23 2.80 -8.21 -14.26
N SER A 24 1.71 -8.08 -13.50
CA SER A 24 0.43 -7.64 -14.03
C SER A 24 -0.39 -6.88 -12.98
N PRO A 25 -1.37 -6.06 -13.40
CA PRO A 25 -2.32 -5.41 -12.49
C PRO A 25 -3.10 -6.40 -11.63
N GLU A 26 -3.44 -7.59 -12.15
CA GLU A 26 -4.13 -8.66 -11.41
C GLU A 26 -3.28 -9.16 -10.24
N HIS A 27 -2.00 -9.42 -10.49
CA HIS A 27 -1.06 -9.84 -9.46
C HIS A 27 -0.85 -8.75 -8.41
N ALA A 28 -0.75 -7.49 -8.86
CA ALA A 28 -0.65 -6.34 -7.93
C ALA A 28 -1.90 -6.24 -7.06
N ALA A 29 -3.09 -6.37 -7.62
CA ALA A 29 -4.34 -6.34 -6.87
C ALA A 29 -4.40 -7.45 -5.81
N VAL A 30 -4.00 -8.68 -6.15
CA VAL A 30 -3.91 -9.79 -5.18
C VAL A 30 -2.95 -9.47 -4.05
N LEU A 31 -1.80 -8.87 -4.35
CA LEU A 31 -0.84 -8.46 -3.31
C LEU A 31 -1.46 -7.41 -2.38
N TYR A 32 -2.00 -6.30 -2.91
CA TYR A 32 -2.61 -5.25 -2.09
C TYR A 32 -3.76 -5.77 -1.24
N GLU A 33 -4.64 -6.59 -1.82
CA GLU A 33 -5.75 -7.22 -1.10
C GLU A 33 -5.24 -8.08 0.08
N THR A 34 -4.23 -8.92 -0.19
CA THR A 34 -3.66 -9.80 0.84
C THR A 34 -2.92 -8.99 1.90
N PHE A 35 -2.17 -7.98 1.51
CA PHE A 35 -1.48 -7.11 2.45
C PHE A 35 -2.45 -6.34 3.36
N PHE A 36 -3.49 -5.73 2.82
CA PHE A 36 -4.52 -5.09 3.65
C PHE A 36 -5.21 -6.08 4.60
N ALA A 37 -5.38 -7.33 4.17
CA ALA A 37 -5.98 -8.36 5.03
C ALA A 37 -5.10 -8.78 6.21
N HIS A 38 -3.78 -8.72 6.06
CA HIS A 38 -2.83 -9.21 7.05
C HIS A 38 -2.07 -8.11 7.81
N ALA A 39 -2.01 -6.89 7.30
CA ALA A 39 -1.37 -5.79 8.00
C ALA A 39 -2.09 -5.48 9.32
N GLU A 40 -1.31 -5.23 10.36
CA GLU A 40 -1.82 -5.00 11.72
C GLU A 40 -1.64 -3.57 12.20
N LYS A 41 -0.67 -2.81 11.64
CA LYS A 41 -0.33 -1.46 12.11
C LYS A 41 -0.54 -0.40 11.05
N GLU A 42 0.20 -0.50 9.95
CA GLU A 42 0.19 0.53 8.92
C GLU A 42 0.43 -0.01 7.52
N VAL A 43 -0.12 0.72 6.56
CA VAL A 43 0.18 0.56 5.13
C VAL A 43 0.58 1.92 4.58
N CYS A 44 1.79 1.99 4.02
CA CYS A 44 2.32 3.18 3.35
C CYS A 44 2.47 2.89 1.86
N ILE A 45 1.92 3.74 1.00
CA ILE A 45 1.97 3.59 -0.45
C ILE A 45 2.54 4.85 -1.07
N LEU A 46 3.56 4.70 -1.93
CA LEU A 46 4.02 5.72 -2.86
C LEU A 46 3.72 5.25 -4.27
N CYS A 47 2.98 6.03 -5.03
CA CYS A 47 2.65 5.73 -6.41
C CYS A 47 2.54 6.98 -7.27
N ASP A 48 2.73 6.83 -8.59
CA ASP A 48 2.52 7.91 -9.55
C ASP A 48 1.04 8.27 -9.69
N ASN A 49 0.19 7.26 -9.74
CA ASN A 49 -1.25 7.36 -9.67
C ASN A 49 -1.82 6.10 -9.00
N LEU A 50 -3.03 6.19 -8.52
CA LEU A 50 -3.76 5.03 -8.02
C LEU A 50 -4.38 4.28 -9.21
N ASN A 51 -3.57 3.47 -9.92
CA ASN A 51 -3.98 2.75 -11.11
C ASN A 51 -5.34 2.04 -10.90
N PRO A 52 -6.41 2.40 -11.64
CA PRO A 52 -7.75 1.87 -11.44
C PRO A 52 -7.84 0.36 -11.68
N ASP A 53 -6.99 -0.21 -12.55
CA ASP A 53 -6.92 -1.65 -12.78
C ASP A 53 -6.45 -2.44 -11.54
N ILE A 54 -5.89 -1.75 -10.55
CA ILE A 54 -5.45 -2.31 -9.28
C ILE A 54 -6.38 -1.85 -8.17
N PHE A 55 -6.46 -0.54 -7.95
CA PHE A 55 -7.09 0.03 -6.75
C PHE A 55 -8.61 0.13 -6.83
N ASP A 56 -9.20 0.30 -8.03
CA ASP A 56 -10.66 0.38 -8.19
C ASP A 56 -11.36 -0.99 -8.23
N ARG A 57 -10.62 -2.07 -7.97
CA ARG A 57 -11.20 -3.41 -7.78
C ARG A 57 -11.91 -3.48 -6.44
N ASN A 58 -13.13 -3.98 -6.45
CA ASN A 58 -13.95 -4.09 -5.24
C ASN A 58 -13.23 -4.86 -4.12
N SER A 59 -12.48 -5.92 -4.45
CA SER A 59 -11.73 -6.69 -3.46
C SER A 59 -10.65 -5.88 -2.76
N VAL A 60 -9.93 -5.03 -3.48
CA VAL A 60 -8.91 -4.13 -2.91
C VAL A 60 -9.55 -3.03 -2.07
N ILE A 61 -10.63 -2.42 -2.57
CA ILE A 61 -11.39 -1.40 -1.84
C ILE A 61 -11.91 -1.95 -0.51
N GLU A 62 -12.58 -3.10 -0.52
CA GLU A 62 -13.15 -3.69 0.69
C GLU A 62 -12.07 -4.13 1.69
N ALA A 63 -10.95 -4.66 1.21
CA ALA A 63 -9.80 -4.99 2.07
C ALA A 63 -9.22 -3.74 2.73
N ALA A 64 -9.02 -2.65 1.98
CA ALA A 64 -8.52 -1.38 2.53
C ALA A 64 -9.51 -0.75 3.53
N LYS A 65 -10.82 -0.78 3.23
CA LYS A 65 -11.88 -0.32 4.15
C LYS A 65 -11.82 -1.09 5.46
N LYS A 66 -11.82 -2.42 5.38
CA LYS A 66 -11.74 -3.27 6.58
C LYS A 66 -10.47 -3.00 7.37
N PHE A 67 -9.32 -2.84 6.69
CA PHE A 67 -8.06 -2.53 7.32
C PHE A 67 -8.15 -1.26 8.17
N ILE A 68 -8.57 -0.13 7.59
CA ILE A 68 -8.52 1.17 8.26
C ILE A 68 -9.55 1.34 9.38
N VAL A 69 -10.66 0.58 9.36
CA VAL A 69 -11.68 0.66 10.42
C VAL A 69 -11.46 -0.36 11.54
N THR A 70 -10.55 -1.32 11.37
CA THR A 70 -10.27 -2.35 12.37
C THR A 70 -9.18 -1.83 13.33
N PRO A 71 -9.44 -1.78 14.65
CA PRO A 71 -8.41 -1.42 15.61
C PRO A 71 -7.36 -2.53 15.75
N ASN A 72 -6.19 -2.15 16.23
CA ASN A 72 -5.15 -3.07 16.65
C ASN A 72 -5.54 -3.79 17.96
N SER A 73 -4.80 -4.81 18.33
CA SER A 73 -5.03 -5.56 19.58
C SER A 73 -4.86 -4.71 20.84
N ASP A 74 -4.09 -3.62 20.77
CA ASP A 74 -3.89 -2.66 21.86
C ASP A 74 -4.91 -1.51 21.86
N GLY A 75 -5.89 -1.54 20.95
CA GLY A 75 -6.91 -0.51 20.78
C GLY A 75 -6.47 0.70 19.94
N SER A 76 -5.20 0.78 19.54
CA SER A 76 -4.74 1.81 18.59
C SER A 76 -5.35 1.59 17.21
N MET A 77 -5.43 2.66 16.41
CA MET A 77 -5.98 2.55 15.06
C MET A 77 -4.88 2.31 14.03
N ARG A 78 -5.24 1.53 13.01
CA ARG A 78 -4.38 1.26 11.86
C ARG A 78 -4.23 2.50 10.99
N LYS A 79 -3.11 2.62 10.28
CA LYS A 79 -2.80 3.79 9.44
C LYS A 79 -2.70 3.41 7.98
N LEU A 80 -3.29 4.24 7.12
CA LEU A 80 -3.16 4.17 5.67
C LEU A 80 -2.69 5.51 5.12
N LEU A 81 -1.43 5.56 4.70
CA LEU A 81 -0.79 6.76 4.18
C LEU A 81 -0.43 6.55 2.70
N ILE A 82 -0.96 7.39 1.82
CA ILE A 82 -0.76 7.28 0.38
C ILE A 82 -0.20 8.59 -0.17
N GLY A 83 1.07 8.55 -0.59
CA GLY A 83 1.70 9.62 -1.36
C GLY A 83 1.48 9.40 -2.85
N VAL A 84 0.91 10.40 -3.53
CA VAL A 84 0.67 10.35 -4.97
C VAL A 84 1.54 11.39 -5.65
N THR A 85 2.36 10.95 -6.61
CA THR A 85 3.33 11.84 -7.29
C THR A 85 2.75 12.47 -8.55
N GLY A 86 1.66 11.92 -9.08
CA GLY A 86 0.92 12.44 -10.22
C GLY A 86 -0.42 13.05 -9.83
N THR A 87 -1.31 13.16 -10.80
CA THR A 87 -2.69 13.60 -10.56
C THR A 87 -3.59 12.37 -10.44
N PRO A 88 -4.19 12.13 -9.27
CA PRO A 88 -5.13 11.02 -9.12
C PRO A 88 -6.35 11.21 -10.04
N ASP A 89 -6.87 10.08 -10.57
CA ASP A 89 -8.13 10.11 -11.32
C ASP A 89 -9.26 10.62 -10.41
N PRO A 90 -9.93 11.72 -10.79
CA PRO A 90 -11.05 12.26 -10.01
C PRO A 90 -12.22 11.28 -9.90
N ASN A 91 -12.33 10.30 -10.80
CA ASN A 91 -13.36 9.27 -10.79
C ASN A 91 -12.95 7.98 -10.05
N SER A 92 -11.78 7.93 -9.44
CA SER A 92 -11.31 6.74 -8.72
C SER A 92 -12.29 6.35 -7.61
N LYS A 93 -12.79 5.12 -7.71
CA LYS A 93 -13.69 4.51 -6.71
C LYS A 93 -12.96 4.30 -5.38
N PHE A 94 -11.68 3.96 -5.44
CA PHE A 94 -10.86 3.79 -4.25
C PHE A 94 -10.76 5.10 -3.46
N ILE A 95 -10.39 6.20 -4.14
CA ILE A 95 -10.29 7.52 -3.51
C ILE A 95 -11.63 7.96 -2.93
N ALA A 96 -12.72 7.82 -3.69
CA ALA A 96 -14.06 8.15 -3.22
C ALA A 96 -14.43 7.35 -1.96
N SER A 97 -14.11 6.06 -1.94
CA SER A 97 -14.36 5.19 -0.78
C SER A 97 -13.55 5.60 0.45
N MET A 98 -12.26 5.90 0.29
CA MET A 98 -11.41 6.35 1.39
C MET A 98 -11.85 7.71 1.93
N LYS A 99 -12.23 8.66 1.07
CA LYS A 99 -12.81 9.94 1.49
C LYS A 99 -14.11 9.77 2.29
N ASN A 100 -14.97 8.83 1.90
CA ASN A 100 -16.21 8.58 2.63
C ASN A 100 -15.94 7.99 4.02
N ILE A 101 -14.97 7.10 4.15
CA ILE A 101 -14.55 6.57 5.47
C ILE A 101 -14.02 7.71 6.34
N LYS A 102 -13.13 8.55 5.78
CA LYS A 102 -12.54 9.66 6.52
C LYS A 102 -13.58 10.63 7.07
N LYS A 103 -14.64 10.91 6.32
CA LYS A 103 -15.76 11.74 6.78
C LYS A 103 -16.50 11.17 7.99
N GLY A 104 -16.44 9.85 8.19
CA GLY A 104 -17.04 9.16 9.33
C GLY A 104 -16.16 9.10 10.58
N PHE A 105 -14.95 9.66 10.54
CA PHE A 105 -14.09 9.70 11.71
C PHE A 105 -14.59 10.76 12.70
N GLU A 106 -14.83 10.36 13.94
CA GLU A 106 -15.41 11.20 14.97
C GLU A 106 -14.43 12.19 15.63
N SER A 107 -13.13 12.05 15.35
CA SER A 107 -12.10 12.93 15.91
C SER A 107 -11.06 13.31 14.89
N ASP A 108 -10.54 14.55 14.97
CA ASP A 108 -9.43 15.06 14.15
C ASP A 108 -8.16 14.23 14.30
N GLU A 109 -7.99 13.52 15.41
CA GLU A 109 -6.83 12.63 15.61
C GLU A 109 -6.84 11.47 14.63
N ARG A 110 -8.00 10.90 14.31
CA ARG A 110 -8.14 9.84 13.31
C ARG A 110 -7.97 10.29 11.87
N GLU A 111 -8.10 11.58 11.60
CA GLU A 111 -7.83 12.11 10.26
C GLU A 111 -6.37 11.91 9.83
N LYS A 112 -5.46 11.80 10.79
CA LYS A 112 -4.05 11.53 10.54
C LYS A 112 -3.78 10.08 10.15
N ASP A 113 -4.68 9.16 10.52
CA ASP A 113 -4.54 7.74 10.24
C ASP A 113 -4.87 7.38 8.78
N LEU A 114 -5.68 8.20 8.11
CA LEU A 114 -6.03 8.04 6.70
C LEU A 114 -5.68 9.30 5.91
N ARG A 115 -4.59 9.25 5.16
CA ARG A 115 -4.13 10.38 4.34
C ARG A 115 -3.82 9.95 2.91
N ILE A 116 -4.37 10.70 1.95
CA ILE A 116 -3.94 10.69 0.54
C ILE A 116 -3.43 12.08 0.24
N PHE A 117 -2.17 12.22 -0.12
CA PHE A 117 -1.51 13.52 -0.26
C PHE A 117 -0.60 13.56 -1.48
N PRO A 118 -0.43 14.75 -2.11
CA PRO A 118 0.53 14.93 -3.19
C PRO A 118 1.95 14.89 -2.64
N CYS A 119 2.87 14.33 -3.39
CA CYS A 119 4.27 14.28 -3.03
C CYS A 119 5.18 14.33 -4.28
N PRO A 120 6.48 14.66 -4.12
CA PRO A 120 7.42 14.66 -5.23
C PRO A 120 7.70 13.23 -5.71
N GLN A 121 8.04 13.11 -6.99
CA GLN A 121 8.48 11.84 -7.56
C GLN A 121 9.85 11.43 -6.99
N ILE A 122 9.99 10.15 -6.75
CA ILE A 122 11.25 9.56 -6.29
C ILE A 122 11.91 8.84 -7.46
N LEU A 123 13.20 9.11 -7.65
CA LEU A 123 14.02 8.48 -8.67
C LEU A 123 14.99 7.48 -8.04
N ALA A 124 15.08 6.29 -8.64
CA ALA A 124 16.16 5.36 -8.44
C ALA A 124 16.75 5.01 -9.81
N ASP A 125 18.05 5.18 -9.97
CA ASP A 125 18.74 4.97 -11.25
C ASP A 125 18.10 5.70 -12.45
N GLY A 126 17.63 6.94 -12.21
CA GLY A 126 17.00 7.77 -13.24
C GLY A 126 15.56 7.37 -13.61
N LYS A 127 14.94 6.42 -12.91
CA LYS A 127 13.57 5.97 -13.15
C LYS A 127 12.68 6.30 -11.96
N PHE A 128 11.44 6.64 -12.24
CA PHE A 128 10.43 6.80 -11.21
C PHE A 128 10.07 5.46 -10.60
N VAL A 129 10.03 5.42 -9.27
CA VAL A 129 9.72 4.22 -8.52
C VAL A 129 8.38 4.34 -7.80
N ASN A 130 7.66 3.24 -7.75
CA ASN A 130 6.50 3.07 -6.88
C ASN A 130 6.84 2.02 -5.83
N PHE A 131 6.33 2.19 -4.61
CA PHE A 131 6.46 1.16 -3.59
C PHE A 131 5.30 1.20 -2.59
N ALA A 132 5.12 0.10 -1.90
CA ALA A 132 4.26 0.00 -0.75
C ALA A 132 4.97 -0.75 0.36
N ILE A 133 4.64 -0.39 1.61
CA ILE A 133 5.18 -0.99 2.81
C ILE A 133 4.00 -1.45 3.67
N PHE A 134 4.14 -2.60 4.29
CA PHE A 134 3.11 -3.22 5.11
C PHE A 134 3.72 -3.60 6.45
N ASP A 135 3.31 -2.91 7.49
CA ASP A 135 3.93 -3.00 8.80
C ASP A 135 5.46 -2.82 8.73
N ASP A 136 6.20 -3.55 9.55
CA ASP A 136 7.65 -3.41 9.67
C ASP A 136 8.45 -4.31 8.71
N CYS A 137 7.79 -5.20 7.95
CA CYS A 137 8.51 -6.27 7.24
C CYS A 137 7.99 -6.61 5.84
N GLY A 138 6.83 -6.17 5.46
CA GLY A 138 6.28 -6.44 4.13
C GLY A 138 6.50 -5.28 3.16
N TYR A 139 6.71 -5.58 1.89
CA TYR A 139 6.79 -4.56 0.85
C TYR A 139 6.38 -5.05 -0.54
N ARG A 140 6.03 -4.10 -1.40
CA ARG A 140 6.01 -4.21 -2.85
C ARG A 140 6.86 -3.07 -3.42
N PHE A 141 7.78 -3.38 -4.31
CA PHE A 141 8.69 -2.40 -4.91
C PHE A 141 8.68 -2.53 -6.44
N GLU A 142 8.38 -1.45 -7.12
CA GLU A 142 8.34 -1.32 -8.57
C GLU A 142 9.44 -0.34 -9.00
N PRO A 143 10.57 -0.86 -9.49
CA PRO A 143 11.77 -0.06 -9.75
C PRO A 143 11.63 0.86 -10.99
N ASP A 144 10.59 0.65 -11.79
CA ASP A 144 10.31 1.42 -13.00
C ASP A 144 8.78 1.52 -13.15
N SER A 145 8.22 2.66 -12.79
CA SER A 145 6.75 2.87 -12.81
C SER A 145 6.14 2.80 -14.23
N SER A 146 6.99 2.88 -15.28
CA SER A 146 6.55 2.69 -16.67
C SER A 146 6.27 1.23 -17.03
N LYS A 147 6.63 0.31 -16.16
CA LYS A 147 6.48 -1.14 -16.36
C LYS A 147 5.64 -1.72 -15.23
N CYS A 148 4.64 -2.51 -15.55
CA CYS A 148 3.89 -3.28 -14.54
C CYS A 148 4.72 -4.45 -13.99
N SER A 149 5.96 -4.17 -13.53
CA SER A 149 6.89 -5.18 -13.03
C SER A 149 7.43 -4.78 -11.66
N ALA A 150 7.08 -5.55 -10.67
CA ALA A 150 7.46 -5.32 -9.28
C ALA A 150 7.95 -6.61 -8.62
N ILE A 151 8.67 -6.43 -7.53
CA ILE A 151 8.96 -7.48 -6.56
C ILE A 151 8.26 -7.18 -5.24
N ALA A 152 7.95 -8.21 -4.49
CA ALA A 152 7.36 -8.09 -3.16
C ALA A 152 7.97 -9.13 -2.20
N SER A 153 7.89 -8.86 -0.93
CA SER A 153 8.13 -9.85 0.12
C SER A 153 7.17 -9.59 1.28
N VAL A 154 6.78 -10.66 1.95
CA VAL A 154 5.91 -10.56 3.12
C VAL A 154 6.71 -10.47 4.43
N ASN A 155 8.02 -10.75 4.39
CA ASN A 155 8.86 -10.77 5.58
C ASN A 155 10.32 -10.46 5.23
N ASP A 156 10.62 -9.19 4.93
CA ASP A 156 11.97 -8.67 4.67
C ASP A 156 12.12 -7.31 5.38
N ALA A 157 12.28 -7.35 6.69
CA ALA A 157 12.39 -6.16 7.53
C ALA A 157 13.56 -5.23 7.13
N PRO A 158 14.74 -5.70 6.73
CA PRO A 158 15.83 -4.81 6.30
C PRO A 158 15.48 -3.96 5.08
N PHE A 159 14.76 -4.50 4.10
CA PHE A 159 14.36 -3.73 2.93
C PHE A 159 13.17 -2.83 3.22
N ALA A 160 12.17 -3.33 3.96
CA ALA A 160 11.04 -2.52 4.42
C ALA A 160 11.50 -1.30 5.21
N ALA A 161 12.48 -1.44 6.12
CA ALA A 161 13.05 -0.33 6.89
C ALA A 161 13.68 0.76 6.00
N LYS A 162 14.36 0.39 4.92
CA LYS A 162 14.91 1.37 3.95
C LYS A 162 13.80 2.14 3.26
N LEU A 163 12.74 1.47 2.85
CA LEU A 163 11.58 2.12 2.23
C LEU A 163 10.85 3.04 3.23
N HIS A 164 10.73 2.64 4.49
CA HIS A 164 10.19 3.50 5.56
C HIS A 164 10.98 4.79 5.73
N GLN A 165 12.32 4.72 5.71
CA GLN A 165 13.16 5.93 5.80
C GLN A 165 12.93 6.88 4.63
N VAL A 166 12.72 6.35 3.41
CA VAL A 166 12.37 7.16 2.24
C VAL A 166 10.99 7.78 2.42
N PHE A 167 10.00 6.97 2.81
CA PHE A 167 8.62 7.43 2.97
C PHE A 167 8.47 8.49 4.06
N ALA A 168 9.17 8.35 5.19
CA ALA A 168 9.16 9.34 6.27
C ALA A 168 9.63 10.72 5.79
N LYS A 169 10.69 10.79 4.97
CA LYS A 169 11.17 12.05 4.38
C LYS A 169 10.11 12.69 3.47
N ILE A 170 9.35 11.88 2.74
CA ILE A 170 8.26 12.36 1.88
C ILE A 170 7.14 12.96 2.72
N VAL A 171 6.73 12.28 3.77
CA VAL A 171 5.68 12.76 4.69
C VAL A 171 6.08 14.05 5.39
N ASP A 172 7.34 14.17 5.81
CA ASP A 172 7.86 15.36 6.49
C ASP A 172 7.96 16.56 5.55
N GLY A 173 8.26 16.35 4.27
CA GLY A 173 8.29 17.38 3.25
C GLY A 173 6.90 17.80 2.71
N ALA A 174 5.85 17.04 3.02
CA ALA A 174 4.47 17.29 2.57
C ALA A 174 3.59 18.01 3.63
N LYS A 175 4.24 18.58 4.67
CA LYS A 175 3.59 19.37 5.74
C LYS A 175 3.39 20.80 5.34
#